data_1104a48beb71238c254583c47e6bf416
#
_entry.id   1104a48beb71238c254583c47e6bf416
#
_cell.length_a   1.000
_cell.length_b   1.000
_cell.length_c   1.000
_cell.angle_alpha   90.00
_cell.angle_beta   90.00
_cell.angle_gamma   90.00
#
_symmetry.space_group_name_H-M   'P 1'
#
loop_
_entity.id
_entity.type
_entity.pdbx_description
1 polymer ?
#
loop_
_entity_poly.entity_id
_entity_poly.type
_entity_poly.pdbx_seq_one_letter_code
_entity_poly.pdbx_strand_id
1 'polypeptide(L)'
;MKSVITTGKTVEDAVLAAAIQLAVQRDKLDIEVLEEPVKGLFGVFGNKDARIRASVIRTPKDIAREFLTELLAKMNLEAELDMKETEDRISIYVTGPKMGVLIGHRGETLDAVQYLTSLVVNRNTDQYKRVTIDTENYRKKREETLIKLAKRLSHKVQKTKRKIVLEPMNPFERRVIHSTLQKDPYVSTHSEGEDPYRKVVITLK
;
A
#
# COMPACT_ATOMS: atom_id res chain seq x y z
N MET A 1 -1.18 -19.33 -1.57
CA MET A 1 -0.85 -19.41 -3.01
C MET A 1 -1.78 -20.42 -3.65
N LYS A 2 -2.48 -20.04 -4.75
CA LYS A 2 -3.22 -21.02 -5.52
C LYS A 2 -2.21 -21.78 -6.38
N SER A 3 -2.02 -23.06 -6.10
CA SER A 3 -1.19 -23.97 -6.89
C SER A 3 -1.94 -25.25 -7.16
N VAL A 4 -1.65 -25.87 -8.29
CA VAL A 4 -2.21 -27.18 -8.69
C VAL A 4 -1.08 -28.08 -9.18
N ILE A 5 -1.26 -29.38 -9.01
CA ILE A 5 -0.42 -30.38 -9.63
C ILE A 5 -1.24 -31.00 -10.76
N THR A 6 -0.72 -30.93 -11.97
CA THR A 6 -1.36 -31.49 -13.17
C THR A 6 -0.42 -32.45 -13.87
N THR A 7 -1.00 -33.36 -14.64
CA THR A 7 -0.28 -34.33 -15.46
C THR A 7 -0.69 -34.19 -16.93
N GLY A 8 0.19 -34.55 -17.84
CA GLY A 8 -0.07 -34.50 -19.26
C GLY A 8 0.92 -35.39 -20.04
N LYS A 9 0.58 -35.76 -21.25
CA LYS A 9 1.49 -36.57 -22.13
C LYS A 9 2.81 -35.82 -22.40
N THR A 10 2.74 -34.50 -22.39
CA THR A 10 3.89 -33.58 -22.47
C THR A 10 3.82 -32.58 -21.33
N VAL A 11 4.93 -31.90 -21.05
CA VAL A 11 4.94 -30.77 -20.08
C VAL A 11 3.95 -29.69 -20.54
N GLU A 12 3.85 -29.44 -21.84
CA GLU A 12 2.94 -28.45 -22.41
C GLU A 12 1.46 -28.76 -22.16
N ASP A 13 1.08 -30.06 -22.33
CA ASP A 13 -0.28 -30.51 -22.02
C ASP A 13 -0.61 -30.33 -20.53
N ALA A 14 0.34 -30.65 -19.66
CA ALA A 14 0.17 -30.46 -18.23
C ALA A 14 0.04 -28.97 -17.86
N VAL A 15 0.81 -28.07 -18.50
CA VAL A 15 0.71 -26.61 -18.33
C VAL A 15 -0.65 -26.06 -18.79
N LEU A 16 -1.13 -26.56 -19.95
CA LEU A 16 -2.44 -26.17 -20.46
C LEU A 16 -3.56 -26.58 -19.48
N ALA A 17 -3.48 -27.82 -18.98
CA ALA A 17 -4.43 -28.31 -17.97
C ALA A 17 -4.41 -27.46 -16.70
N ALA A 18 -3.22 -27.06 -16.23
CA ALA A 18 -3.08 -26.17 -15.07
C ALA A 18 -3.66 -24.77 -15.33
N ALA A 19 -3.42 -24.20 -16.51
CA ALA A 19 -3.95 -22.89 -16.89
C ALA A 19 -5.48 -22.87 -16.90
N ILE A 20 -6.09 -23.94 -17.45
CA ILE A 20 -7.56 -24.11 -17.44
C ILE A 20 -8.07 -24.25 -15.99
N GLN A 21 -7.44 -25.09 -15.17
CA GLN A 21 -7.87 -25.35 -13.80
C GLN A 21 -7.74 -24.12 -12.90
N LEU A 22 -6.69 -23.31 -13.08
CA LEU A 22 -6.45 -22.07 -12.34
C LEU A 22 -7.18 -20.86 -12.94
N ALA A 23 -7.78 -21.00 -14.13
CA ALA A 23 -8.45 -19.94 -14.90
C ALA A 23 -7.54 -18.71 -15.15
N VAL A 24 -6.27 -18.96 -15.51
CA VAL A 24 -5.26 -17.93 -15.81
C VAL A 24 -4.55 -18.23 -17.12
N GLN A 25 -3.93 -17.22 -17.72
CA GLN A 25 -3.09 -17.38 -18.91
C GLN A 25 -1.75 -18.05 -18.54
N ARG A 26 -1.13 -18.74 -19.51
CA ARG A 26 0.12 -19.48 -19.33
C ARG A 26 1.28 -18.60 -18.83
N ASP A 27 1.36 -17.38 -19.30
CA ASP A 27 2.38 -16.39 -18.93
C ASP A 27 2.29 -15.93 -17.44
N LYS A 28 1.18 -16.23 -16.79
CA LYS A 28 0.95 -15.97 -15.35
C LYS A 28 1.17 -17.19 -14.47
N LEU A 29 1.76 -18.25 -15.00
CA LEU A 29 2.07 -19.45 -14.26
C LEU A 29 3.58 -19.58 -14.06
N ASP A 30 3.98 -19.78 -12.82
CA ASP A 30 5.27 -20.31 -12.43
C ASP A 30 5.17 -21.84 -12.43
N ILE A 31 6.07 -22.51 -13.17
CA ILE A 31 5.98 -23.94 -13.47
C ILE A 31 7.21 -24.65 -12.95
N GLU A 32 6.98 -25.58 -12.03
CA GLU A 32 7.97 -26.51 -11.52
C GLU A 32 7.69 -27.89 -12.11
N VAL A 33 8.61 -28.43 -12.90
CA VAL A 33 8.52 -29.82 -13.45
C VAL A 33 8.91 -30.78 -12.33
N LEU A 34 7.95 -31.59 -11.88
CA LEU A 34 8.17 -32.62 -10.86
C LEU A 34 8.64 -33.94 -11.47
N GLU A 35 8.09 -34.32 -12.62
CA GLU A 35 8.44 -35.54 -13.36
C GLU A 35 8.43 -35.26 -14.86
N GLU A 36 9.51 -35.59 -15.53
CA GLU A 36 9.63 -35.50 -16.99
C GLU A 36 8.86 -36.65 -17.69
N PRO A 37 8.27 -36.41 -18.87
CA PRO A 37 7.59 -37.45 -19.61
C PRO A 37 8.61 -38.44 -20.16
N VAL A 38 8.40 -39.71 -19.94
CA VAL A 38 9.25 -40.79 -20.48
C VAL A 38 8.48 -41.56 -21.54
N LYS A 39 9.03 -41.62 -22.77
CA LYS A 39 8.55 -42.49 -23.81
C LYS A 39 9.15 -43.88 -23.61
N GLY A 40 8.30 -44.88 -23.34
CA GLY A 40 8.76 -46.28 -23.20
C GLY A 40 9.34 -46.85 -24.49
N LEU A 41 10.18 -47.88 -24.36
CA LEU A 41 10.73 -48.61 -25.47
C LEU A 41 9.58 -49.26 -26.28
N PHE A 42 9.50 -49.01 -27.58
CA PHE A 42 8.42 -49.43 -28.48
C PHE A 42 7.03 -48.80 -28.26
N GLY A 43 6.88 -47.71 -27.47
CA GLY A 43 5.63 -46.95 -27.40
C GLY A 43 4.47 -47.60 -26.64
N VAL A 44 4.65 -48.79 -26.03
CA VAL A 44 3.56 -49.57 -25.39
C VAL A 44 3.81 -49.84 -23.89
N PHE A 45 5.07 -49.98 -23.46
CA PHE A 45 5.38 -50.28 -22.07
C PHE A 45 6.28 -49.19 -21.44
N GLY A 46 5.83 -48.62 -20.31
CA GLY A 46 6.64 -47.69 -19.50
C GLY A 46 6.47 -46.20 -19.84
N ASN A 47 5.38 -45.81 -20.53
CA ASN A 47 5.06 -44.40 -20.70
C ASN A 47 4.76 -43.77 -19.33
N LYS A 48 5.51 -42.73 -18.95
CA LYS A 48 5.18 -41.86 -17.82
C LYS A 48 4.77 -40.49 -18.34
N ASP A 49 3.65 -40.00 -17.86
CA ASP A 49 3.19 -38.65 -18.13
C ASP A 49 4.07 -37.64 -17.42
N ALA A 50 4.21 -36.46 -18.01
CA ALA A 50 4.78 -35.29 -17.33
C ALA A 50 3.91 -34.93 -16.13
N ARG A 51 4.55 -34.55 -15.02
CA ARG A 51 3.88 -34.04 -13.81
C ARG A 51 4.49 -32.74 -13.42
N ILE A 52 3.67 -31.73 -13.33
CA ILE A 52 4.11 -30.37 -12.99
C ILE A 52 3.36 -29.84 -11.77
N ARG A 53 4.00 -28.91 -11.05
CA ARG A 53 3.35 -28.00 -10.13
C ARG A 53 3.28 -26.63 -10.79
N ALA A 54 2.08 -26.11 -10.98
CA ALA A 54 1.87 -24.77 -11.48
C ALA A 54 1.33 -23.87 -10.36
N SER A 55 1.92 -22.70 -10.17
CA SER A 55 1.48 -21.67 -9.24
C SER A 55 1.25 -20.35 -9.96
N VAL A 56 0.24 -19.60 -9.50
CA VAL A 56 -0.07 -18.29 -10.11
C VAL A 56 0.98 -17.28 -9.68
N ILE A 57 1.68 -16.69 -10.65
CA ILE A 57 2.58 -15.55 -10.43
C ILE A 57 1.73 -14.37 -9.97
N ARG A 58 2.01 -13.87 -8.78
CA ARG A 58 1.34 -12.70 -8.22
C ARG A 58 2.22 -11.48 -8.41
N THR A 59 1.68 -10.47 -9.07
CA THR A 59 2.35 -9.16 -9.12
C THR A 59 2.24 -8.45 -7.78
N PRO A 60 3.15 -7.52 -7.46
CA PRO A 60 3.03 -6.67 -6.28
C PRO A 60 1.68 -5.94 -6.19
N LYS A 61 1.11 -5.55 -7.33
CA LYS A 61 -0.22 -4.95 -7.45
C LYS A 61 -1.34 -5.92 -7.05
N ASP A 62 -1.24 -7.21 -7.44
CA ASP A 62 -2.24 -8.22 -7.08
C ASP A 62 -2.21 -8.49 -5.57
N ILE A 63 -1.01 -8.55 -4.98
CA ILE A 63 -0.81 -8.71 -3.54
C ILE A 63 -1.45 -7.54 -2.77
N ALA A 64 -1.18 -6.30 -3.23
CA ALA A 64 -1.78 -5.11 -2.62
C ALA A 64 -3.31 -5.12 -2.71
N ARG A 65 -3.86 -5.49 -3.87
CA ARG A 65 -5.30 -5.56 -4.11
C ARG A 65 -5.98 -6.58 -3.18
N GLU A 66 -5.45 -7.79 -3.12
CA GLU A 66 -5.99 -8.87 -2.28
C GLU A 66 -6.01 -8.44 -0.81
N PHE A 67 -4.86 -7.95 -0.31
CA PHE A 67 -4.72 -7.49 1.07
C PHE A 67 -5.71 -6.36 1.40
N LEU A 68 -5.79 -5.32 0.55
CA LEU A 68 -6.67 -4.19 0.80
C LEU A 68 -8.14 -4.58 0.71
N THR A 69 -8.53 -5.42 -0.24
CA THR A 69 -9.90 -5.90 -0.36
C THR A 69 -10.34 -6.64 0.91
N GLU A 70 -9.51 -7.54 1.43
CA GLU A 70 -9.79 -8.26 2.67
C GLU A 70 -9.82 -7.34 3.89
N LEU A 71 -8.86 -6.41 3.99
CA LEU A 71 -8.77 -5.47 5.10
C LEU A 71 -10.00 -4.54 5.15
N LEU A 72 -10.36 -3.94 4.02
CA LEU A 72 -11.51 -3.04 3.92
C LEU A 72 -12.82 -3.77 4.21
N ALA A 73 -12.98 -5.00 3.72
CA ALA A 73 -14.13 -5.83 4.06
C ALA A 73 -14.24 -6.10 5.58
N LYS A 74 -13.12 -6.41 6.26
CA LYS A 74 -13.07 -6.59 7.72
C LYS A 74 -13.34 -5.29 8.49
N MET A 75 -13.05 -4.14 7.89
CA MET A 75 -13.41 -2.82 8.43
C MET A 75 -14.88 -2.44 8.14
N ASN A 76 -15.65 -3.32 7.49
CA ASN A 76 -17.01 -3.06 7.00
C ASN A 76 -17.11 -1.83 6.08
N LEU A 77 -16.10 -1.66 5.22
CA LEU A 77 -16.03 -0.61 4.21
C LEU A 77 -16.21 -1.22 2.82
N GLU A 78 -17.27 -0.78 2.14
CA GLU A 78 -17.43 -1.01 0.71
C GLU A 78 -16.56 0.00 -0.03
N ALA A 79 -15.62 -0.49 -0.85
CA ALA A 79 -14.68 0.38 -1.52
C ALA A 79 -14.22 -0.19 -2.86
N GLU A 80 -13.96 0.70 -3.80
CA GLU A 80 -13.32 0.42 -5.08
C GLU A 80 -11.86 0.87 -5.04
N LEU A 81 -10.99 0.08 -5.66
CA LEU A 81 -9.55 0.32 -5.71
C LEU A 81 -9.13 0.68 -7.15
N ASP A 82 -8.78 1.93 -7.39
CA ASP A 82 -8.05 2.35 -8.59
C ASP A 82 -6.55 2.27 -8.31
N MET A 83 -5.83 1.44 -9.09
CA MET A 83 -4.44 1.11 -8.82
C MET A 83 -3.58 1.30 -10.07
N LYS A 84 -2.56 2.14 -9.94
CA LYS A 84 -1.54 2.37 -10.96
C LYS A 84 -0.20 1.85 -10.45
N GLU A 85 0.46 1.02 -11.25
CA GLU A 85 1.79 0.47 -10.97
C GLU A 85 2.81 1.03 -11.97
N THR A 86 3.96 1.43 -11.45
CA THR A 86 5.18 1.73 -12.20
C THR A 86 6.29 0.79 -11.73
N GLU A 87 7.49 0.92 -12.29
CA GLU A 87 8.63 0.10 -11.91
C GLU A 87 8.96 0.19 -10.42
N ASP A 88 8.88 1.37 -9.83
CA ASP A 88 9.28 1.67 -8.44
C ASP A 88 8.10 1.90 -7.47
N ARG A 89 6.86 2.01 -7.98
CA ARG A 89 5.74 2.51 -7.18
C ARG A 89 4.40 1.83 -7.51
N ILE A 90 3.57 1.72 -6.47
CA ILE A 90 2.14 1.40 -6.58
C ILE A 90 1.36 2.54 -5.95
N SER A 91 0.55 3.23 -6.76
CA SER A 91 -0.35 4.29 -6.31
C SER A 91 -1.77 3.75 -6.28
N ILE A 92 -2.43 3.85 -5.13
CA ILE A 92 -3.75 3.29 -4.86
C ILE A 92 -4.67 4.41 -4.45
N TYR A 93 -5.76 4.58 -5.17
CA TYR A 93 -6.82 5.50 -4.81
C TYR A 93 -8.06 4.69 -4.40
N VAL A 94 -8.55 4.94 -3.19
CA VAL A 94 -9.69 4.22 -2.62
C VAL A 94 -10.93 5.11 -2.69
N THR A 95 -12.02 4.59 -3.27
CA THR A 95 -13.30 5.29 -3.35
C THR A 95 -14.40 4.45 -2.76
N GLY A 96 -15.38 5.09 -2.14
CA GLY A 96 -16.53 4.41 -1.55
C GLY A 96 -17.28 5.26 -0.53
N PRO A 97 -18.39 4.75 0.00
CA PRO A 97 -19.07 5.38 1.11
C PRO A 97 -18.24 5.28 2.41
N LYS A 98 -18.40 6.25 3.30
CA LYS A 98 -17.79 6.26 4.64
C LYS A 98 -16.24 6.26 4.66
N MET A 99 -15.58 6.84 3.67
CA MET A 99 -14.11 6.92 3.60
C MET A 99 -13.49 7.65 4.79
N GLY A 100 -14.26 8.45 5.53
CA GLY A 100 -13.80 9.03 6.80
C GLY A 100 -13.30 7.99 7.83
N VAL A 101 -13.83 6.76 7.81
CA VAL A 101 -13.35 5.65 8.68
C VAL A 101 -11.97 5.20 8.23
N LEU A 102 -11.72 5.11 6.92
CA LEU A 102 -10.40 4.78 6.37
C LEU A 102 -9.38 5.89 6.63
N ILE A 103 -9.81 7.15 6.59
CA ILE A 103 -8.95 8.29 6.95
C ILE A 103 -8.60 8.22 8.43
N GLY A 104 -9.59 8.05 9.28
CA GLY A 104 -9.44 8.05 10.73
C GLY A 104 -9.11 9.42 11.30
N HIS A 105 -8.65 9.43 12.55
CA HIS A 105 -8.24 10.66 13.22
C HIS A 105 -7.00 11.24 12.52
N ARG A 106 -7.15 12.37 11.84
CA ARG A 106 -6.06 13.10 11.17
C ARG A 106 -5.24 12.28 10.15
N GLY A 107 -5.83 11.24 9.58
CA GLY A 107 -5.16 10.39 8.60
C GLY A 107 -4.32 9.26 9.19
N GLU A 108 -4.34 9.04 10.49
CA GLU A 108 -3.57 7.99 11.18
C GLU A 108 -3.95 6.59 10.68
N THR A 109 -5.25 6.32 10.48
CA THR A 109 -5.70 5.05 9.94
C THR A 109 -5.22 4.86 8.50
N LEU A 110 -5.31 5.90 7.68
CA LEU A 110 -4.84 5.87 6.29
C LEU A 110 -3.33 5.60 6.21
N ASP A 111 -2.54 6.22 7.10
CA ASP A 111 -1.10 6.01 7.17
C ASP A 111 -0.77 4.58 7.66
N ALA A 112 -1.51 4.06 8.64
CA ALA A 112 -1.34 2.68 9.12
C ALA A 112 -1.69 1.65 8.04
N VAL A 113 -2.79 1.83 7.31
CA VAL A 113 -3.19 0.96 6.19
C VAL A 113 -2.15 1.00 5.07
N GLN A 114 -1.64 2.18 4.72
CA GLN A 114 -0.56 2.31 3.74
C GLN A 114 0.71 1.58 4.19
N TYR A 115 1.10 1.71 5.44
CA TYR A 115 2.28 1.06 6.00
C TYR A 115 2.14 -0.47 5.95
N LEU A 116 1.01 -1.01 6.42
CA LEU A 116 0.75 -2.46 6.38
C LEU A 116 0.73 -2.99 4.94
N THR A 117 0.10 -2.26 4.02
CA THR A 117 0.10 -2.65 2.60
C THR A 117 1.52 -2.67 2.04
N SER A 118 2.34 -1.67 2.38
CA SER A 118 3.75 -1.63 1.97
C SER A 118 4.54 -2.83 2.49
N LEU A 119 4.34 -3.23 3.74
CA LEU A 119 4.99 -4.40 4.33
C LEU A 119 4.58 -5.70 3.61
N VAL A 120 3.28 -5.87 3.36
CA VAL A 120 2.76 -7.08 2.70
C VAL A 120 3.26 -7.18 1.26
N VAL A 121 3.25 -6.07 0.52
CA VAL A 121 3.75 -6.01 -0.86
C VAL A 121 5.22 -6.34 -0.94
N ASN A 122 6.03 -5.79 -0.04
CA ASN A 122 7.50 -5.90 -0.10
C ASN A 122 8.07 -7.12 0.64
N ARG A 123 7.22 -7.97 1.23
CA ARG A 123 7.68 -9.12 2.02
C ARG A 123 8.51 -10.13 1.23
N ASN A 124 8.14 -10.35 -0.05
CA ASN A 124 8.72 -11.40 -0.90
C ASN A 124 9.10 -10.84 -2.29
N THR A 125 9.52 -9.59 -2.38
CA THR A 125 9.94 -8.97 -3.64
C THR A 125 11.42 -8.63 -3.58
N ASP A 126 12.16 -8.94 -4.65
CA ASP A 126 13.59 -8.60 -4.78
C ASP A 126 13.80 -7.08 -4.95
N GLN A 127 12.79 -6.39 -5.49
CA GLN A 127 12.81 -4.94 -5.68
C GLN A 127 11.75 -4.27 -4.82
N TYR A 128 12.19 -3.32 -3.99
CA TYR A 128 11.30 -2.54 -3.14
C TYR A 128 10.36 -1.65 -3.97
N LYS A 129 9.05 -1.80 -3.74
CA LYS A 129 8.00 -0.96 -4.33
C LYS A 129 7.46 0.02 -3.31
N ARG A 130 7.51 1.31 -3.63
CA ARG A 130 6.88 2.34 -2.80
C ARG A 130 5.36 2.30 -2.97
N VAL A 131 4.63 2.04 -1.89
CA VAL A 131 3.17 2.05 -1.87
C VAL A 131 2.67 3.40 -1.37
N THR A 132 1.70 3.98 -2.10
CA THR A 132 0.99 5.20 -1.68
C THR A 132 -0.50 4.95 -1.75
N ILE A 133 -1.23 5.33 -0.69
CA ILE A 133 -2.69 5.20 -0.61
C ILE A 133 -3.28 6.58 -0.31
N ASP A 134 -4.33 6.95 -1.05
CA ASP A 134 -5.11 8.15 -0.77
C ASP A 134 -6.60 7.89 -1.01
N THR A 135 -7.44 8.69 -0.39
CA THR A 135 -8.89 8.71 -0.59
C THR A 135 -9.39 10.15 -0.47
N GLU A 136 -10.36 10.53 -1.29
CA GLU A 136 -10.99 11.87 -1.29
C GLU A 136 -9.99 13.05 -1.40
N ASN A 137 -8.79 12.82 -1.91
CA ASN A 137 -7.67 13.78 -1.90
C ASN A 137 -7.37 14.29 -0.48
N TYR A 138 -7.47 13.40 0.52
CA TYR A 138 -7.34 13.74 1.94
C TYR A 138 -6.01 14.42 2.23
N ARG A 139 -4.89 13.88 1.73
CA ARG A 139 -3.55 14.40 2.04
C ARG A 139 -3.41 15.87 1.64
N LYS A 140 -3.88 16.24 0.46
CA LYS A 140 -3.89 17.63 -0.02
C LYS A 140 -4.80 18.53 0.83
N LYS A 141 -6.03 18.09 1.09
CA LYS A 141 -6.99 18.84 1.92
C LYS A 141 -6.47 19.04 3.36
N ARG A 142 -5.79 18.02 3.91
CA ARG A 142 -5.19 18.08 5.24
C ARG A 142 -4.04 19.08 5.31
N GLU A 143 -3.14 19.07 4.32
CA GLU A 143 -2.06 20.04 4.20
C GLU A 143 -2.59 21.47 4.12
N GLU A 144 -3.59 21.74 3.28
CA GLU A 144 -4.23 23.05 3.18
C GLU A 144 -4.84 23.50 4.51
N THR A 145 -5.44 22.56 5.26
CA THR A 145 -6.03 22.83 6.59
C THR A 145 -4.93 23.21 7.60
N LEU A 146 -3.79 22.50 7.57
CA LEU A 146 -2.65 22.81 8.45
C LEU A 146 -2.03 24.18 8.13
N ILE A 147 -1.92 24.53 6.84
CA ILE A 147 -1.45 25.86 6.41
C ILE A 147 -2.37 26.97 6.94
N LYS A 148 -3.69 26.78 6.78
CA LYS A 148 -4.68 27.75 7.32
C LYS A 148 -4.62 27.84 8.85
N LEU A 149 -4.47 26.71 9.53
CA LEU A 149 -4.31 26.64 10.98
C LEU A 149 -3.06 27.41 11.43
N ALA A 150 -1.90 27.13 10.81
CA ALA A 150 -0.64 27.77 11.14
C ALA A 150 -0.74 29.30 11.06
N LYS A 151 -1.25 29.83 9.93
CA LYS A 151 -1.46 31.28 9.74
C LYS A 151 -2.39 31.90 10.80
N ARG A 152 -3.52 31.24 11.09
CA ARG A 152 -4.46 31.69 12.12
C ARG A 152 -3.82 31.73 13.49
N LEU A 153 -3.02 30.71 13.84
CA LEU A 153 -2.35 30.63 15.13
C LEU A 153 -1.20 31.65 15.24
N SER A 154 -0.46 31.92 14.16
CA SER A 154 0.54 33.00 14.10
C SER A 154 -0.11 34.34 14.48
N HIS A 155 -1.21 34.73 13.84
CA HIS A 155 -1.94 35.95 14.18
C HIS A 155 -2.42 35.98 15.64
N LYS A 156 -2.87 34.81 16.16
CA LYS A 156 -3.29 34.72 17.56
C LYS A 156 -2.13 34.97 18.53
N VAL A 157 -0.94 34.38 18.27
CA VAL A 157 0.28 34.60 19.05
C VAL A 157 0.68 36.07 19.02
N GLN A 158 0.66 36.72 17.85
CA GLN A 158 0.97 38.14 17.68
C GLN A 158 0.04 39.02 18.52
N LYS A 159 -1.28 38.72 18.52
CA LYS A 159 -2.29 39.49 19.24
C LYS A 159 -2.23 39.26 20.75
N THR A 160 -2.08 38.01 21.18
CA THR A 160 -2.16 37.66 22.61
C THR A 160 -0.81 37.73 23.34
N LYS A 161 0.29 37.79 22.61
CA LYS A 161 1.68 37.74 23.12
C LYS A 161 1.99 36.46 23.91
N ARG A 162 1.17 35.41 23.76
CA ARG A 162 1.32 34.14 24.46
C ARG A 162 1.69 33.04 23.49
N LYS A 163 2.62 32.17 23.89
CA LYS A 163 2.94 30.96 23.11
C LYS A 163 1.71 30.06 22.96
N ILE A 164 1.63 29.37 21.83
CA ILE A 164 0.61 28.36 21.56
C ILE A 164 1.29 27.03 21.33
N VAL A 165 0.84 26.02 22.06
CA VAL A 165 1.27 24.64 21.92
C VAL A 165 0.18 23.91 21.16
N LEU A 166 0.55 23.28 20.06
CA LEU A 166 -0.36 22.48 19.26
C LEU A 166 -0.47 21.06 19.83
N GLU A 167 -1.45 20.33 19.36
CA GLU A 167 -1.57 18.92 19.68
C GLU A 167 -0.46 18.09 18.97
N PRO A 168 -0.15 16.90 19.48
CA PRO A 168 0.77 15.99 18.82
C PRO A 168 0.39 15.74 17.37
N MET A 169 1.36 15.63 16.49
CA MET A 169 1.16 15.36 15.07
C MET A 169 2.40 14.68 14.46
N ASN A 170 2.20 13.98 13.36
CA ASN A 170 3.26 13.27 12.69
C ASN A 170 4.37 14.21 12.13
N PRO A 171 5.56 13.70 11.80
CA PRO A 171 6.68 14.53 11.32
C PRO A 171 6.37 15.34 10.06
N PHE A 172 5.55 14.81 9.15
CA PHE A 172 5.16 15.52 7.93
C PHE A 172 4.30 16.74 8.27
N GLU A 173 3.28 16.58 9.12
CA GLU A 173 2.40 17.66 9.53
C GLU A 173 3.16 18.76 10.28
N ARG A 174 4.10 18.38 11.17
CA ARG A 174 4.97 19.33 11.85
C ARG A 174 5.81 20.15 10.87
N ARG A 175 6.32 19.52 9.81
CA ARG A 175 7.06 20.20 8.75
C ARG A 175 6.20 21.20 7.99
N VAL A 176 4.94 20.85 7.67
CA VAL A 176 4.01 21.78 7.01
C VAL A 176 3.84 23.07 7.84
N ILE A 177 3.65 22.96 9.15
CA ILE A 177 3.51 24.14 10.03
C ILE A 177 4.81 24.94 10.08
N HIS A 178 5.95 24.28 10.28
CA HIS A 178 7.26 24.96 10.31
C HIS A 178 7.55 25.71 9.01
N SER A 179 7.37 25.07 7.85
CA SER A 179 7.61 25.67 6.55
C SER A 179 6.66 26.84 6.25
N THR A 180 5.39 26.71 6.67
CA THR A 180 4.38 27.78 6.52
C THR A 180 4.77 29.04 7.28
N LEU A 181 5.34 28.90 8.48
CA LEU A 181 5.69 30.01 9.35
C LEU A 181 7.17 30.41 9.30
N GLN A 182 7.99 29.71 8.53
CA GLN A 182 9.44 29.96 8.46
C GLN A 182 9.79 31.41 8.11
N LYS A 183 9.03 32.02 7.20
CA LYS A 183 9.23 33.40 6.73
C LYS A 183 8.37 34.43 7.48
N ASP A 184 7.65 34.01 8.52
CA ASP A 184 6.84 34.94 9.34
C ASP A 184 7.78 35.83 10.17
N PRO A 185 7.68 37.16 10.06
CA PRO A 185 8.58 38.06 10.77
C PRO A 185 8.34 38.14 12.28
N TYR A 186 7.17 37.72 12.74
CA TYR A 186 6.73 37.96 14.15
C TYR A 186 6.76 36.73 15.03
N VAL A 187 6.74 35.53 14.44
CA VAL A 187 6.71 34.28 15.21
C VAL A 187 7.85 33.35 14.82
N SER A 188 8.23 32.50 15.77
CA SER A 188 9.11 31.37 15.55
C SER A 188 8.42 30.07 15.93
N THR A 189 8.91 28.94 15.41
CA THR A 189 8.36 27.63 15.69
C THR A 189 9.44 26.63 16.03
N HIS A 190 9.18 25.78 17.02
CA HIS A 190 10.02 24.63 17.35
C HIS A 190 9.15 23.43 17.71
N SER A 191 9.73 22.25 17.76
CA SER A 191 9.00 21.04 18.15
C SER A 191 9.49 20.54 19.49
N GLU A 192 8.56 20.22 20.40
CA GLU A 192 8.80 19.70 21.75
C GLU A 192 8.28 18.26 21.89
N GLY A 193 8.91 17.46 22.78
CA GLY A 193 8.52 16.11 23.10
C GLY A 193 9.11 15.06 22.16
N GLU A 194 8.75 13.79 22.39
CA GLU A 194 9.14 12.63 21.61
C GLU A 194 7.93 12.03 20.89
N ASP A 195 8.17 11.41 19.74
CA ASP A 195 7.10 10.72 19.01
C ASP A 195 6.55 9.53 19.85
N PRO A 196 5.23 9.30 19.88
CA PRO A 196 4.17 9.92 19.07
C PRO A 196 3.61 11.22 19.64
N TYR A 197 4.08 11.71 20.79
CA TYR A 197 3.53 12.89 21.49
C TYR A 197 4.19 14.21 21.09
N ARG A 198 5.10 14.17 20.09
CA ARG A 198 5.83 15.34 19.64
C ARG A 198 4.91 16.35 18.95
N LYS A 199 5.03 17.61 19.35
CA LYS A 199 4.12 18.70 18.98
C LYS A 199 4.88 19.95 18.57
N VAL A 200 4.22 20.84 17.83
CA VAL A 200 4.77 22.15 17.45
C VAL A 200 4.36 23.21 18.46
N VAL A 201 5.30 24.06 18.80
CA VAL A 201 5.08 25.26 19.61
C VAL A 201 5.34 26.48 18.74
N ILE A 202 4.42 27.46 18.81
CA ILE A 202 4.53 28.75 18.13
C ILE A 202 4.75 29.81 19.20
N THR A 203 5.85 30.56 19.10
CA THR A 203 6.23 31.63 20.04
C THR A 203 6.38 32.93 19.30
N LEU A 204 6.25 34.03 20.03
CA LEU A 204 6.65 35.35 19.52
C LEU A 204 8.19 35.39 19.36
N LYS A 205 8.68 36.10 18.36
CA LYS A 205 10.11 36.39 18.20
C LYS A 205 10.53 37.47 19.18
#